data_07138e12324781d63c4c875f07eebe55
#
_entry.id   07138e12324781d63c4c875f07eebe55
#
_cell.length_a   1.000
_cell.length_b   1.000
_cell.length_c   1.000
_cell.angle_alpha   90.00
_cell.angle_beta   90.00
_cell.angle_gamma   90.00
#
_symmetry.space_group_name_H-M   'P 1'
#
loop_
_entity.id
_entity.type
_entity.pdbx_description
1 polymer ?
#
loop_
_entity_poly.entity_id
_entity_poly.type
_entity_poly.pdbx_seq_one_letter_code
_entity_poly.pdbx_strand_id
1 'polypeptide(L)'
;MTDRFVIPGRLRNTSLFLIGVGLLTLIVGIFVLLSGPNADIHSKTRFWIILLHDSVFFVLITAVSVFIQAAASLAQGSWIVAYKRVPEAIGANVWVFSIIAAIIMFSIIFGFNVNGHNTVYPWVHPNGDKLLEGKSAFLNPGMYVGSLWLHWLYGRFLAKNSALFL
;
A
#
# COMPACT_ATOMS: atom_id res chain seq x y z
N MET A 1 -6.49 -7.62 -37.25
CA MET A 1 -6.25 -6.17 -37.02
C MET A 1 -6.37 -5.93 -35.52
N THR A 2 -5.25 -5.76 -34.83
CA THR A 2 -5.24 -5.42 -33.40
C THR A 2 -5.32 -3.90 -33.31
N ASP A 3 -6.54 -3.36 -33.23
CA ASP A 3 -6.74 -1.95 -32.91
C ASP A 3 -6.17 -1.69 -31.51
N ARG A 4 -4.93 -1.19 -31.47
CA ARG A 4 -4.36 -0.70 -30.24
C ARG A 4 -5.16 0.53 -29.80
N PHE A 5 -5.88 0.40 -28.70
CA PHE A 5 -6.54 1.54 -28.08
C PHE A 5 -5.50 2.61 -27.74
N VAL A 6 -5.56 3.73 -28.44
CA VAL A 6 -4.68 4.88 -28.19
C VAL A 6 -5.39 5.81 -27.23
N ILE A 7 -4.80 5.99 -26.05
CA ILE A 7 -5.35 6.95 -25.05
C ILE A 7 -5.33 8.35 -25.63
N PRO A 8 -6.50 9.07 -25.67
CA PRO A 8 -6.55 10.44 -26.15
C PRO A 8 -5.54 11.32 -25.42
N GLY A 9 -4.83 12.17 -26.17
CA GLY A 9 -3.77 13.02 -25.59
C GLY A 9 -4.24 13.91 -24.45
N ARG A 10 -5.49 14.36 -24.49
CA ARG A 10 -6.12 15.15 -23.40
C ARG A 10 -6.16 14.36 -22.08
N LEU A 11 -6.62 13.10 -22.10
CA LEU A 11 -6.67 12.26 -20.89
C LEU A 11 -5.28 12.01 -20.32
N ARG A 12 -4.31 11.73 -21.17
CA ARG A 12 -2.91 11.54 -20.75
C ARG A 12 -2.35 12.79 -20.08
N ASN A 13 -2.56 13.96 -20.67
CA ASN A 13 -2.06 15.22 -20.14
C ASN A 13 -2.75 15.60 -18.83
N THR A 14 -4.06 15.37 -18.70
CA THR A 14 -4.79 15.58 -17.44
C THR A 14 -4.30 14.65 -16.35
N SER A 15 -4.05 13.38 -16.66
CA SER A 15 -3.50 12.42 -15.69
C SER A 15 -2.11 12.81 -15.23
N LEU A 16 -1.23 13.22 -16.14
CA LEU A 16 0.12 13.71 -15.80
C LEU A 16 0.08 14.98 -14.93
N PHE A 17 -0.82 15.91 -15.24
CA PHE A 17 -1.03 17.10 -14.44
C PHE A 17 -1.48 16.76 -13.01
N LEU A 18 -2.46 15.86 -12.85
CA LEU A 18 -2.94 15.40 -11.54
C LEU A 18 -1.84 14.69 -10.73
N ILE A 19 -1.02 13.86 -11.38
CA ILE A 19 0.14 13.25 -10.74
C ILE A 19 1.13 14.31 -10.26
N GLY A 20 1.41 15.31 -11.09
CA GLY A 20 2.29 16.43 -10.74
C GLY A 20 1.80 17.23 -9.53
N VAL A 21 0.50 17.54 -9.51
CA VAL A 21 -0.13 18.24 -8.36
C VAL A 21 -0.07 17.36 -7.10
N GLY A 22 -0.36 16.07 -7.22
CA GLY A 22 -0.29 15.13 -6.09
C GLY A 22 1.12 15.01 -5.52
N LEU A 23 2.15 14.90 -6.36
CA LEU A 23 3.54 14.89 -5.92
C LEU A 23 3.95 16.21 -5.24
N LEU A 24 3.53 17.33 -5.80
CA LEU A 24 3.83 18.64 -5.23
C LEU A 24 3.20 18.82 -3.85
N THR A 25 1.92 18.44 -3.68
CA THR A 25 1.24 18.50 -2.38
C THR A 25 1.90 17.58 -1.36
N LEU A 26 2.37 16.41 -1.78
CA LEU A 26 3.07 15.47 -0.91
C LEU A 26 4.42 16.04 -0.46
N ILE A 27 5.20 16.63 -1.36
CA ILE A 27 6.49 17.28 -1.05
C ILE A 27 6.27 18.45 -0.08
N VAL A 28 5.30 19.31 -0.36
CA VAL A 28 4.94 20.44 0.53
C VAL A 28 4.49 19.91 1.90
N GLY A 29 3.67 18.87 1.95
CA GLY A 29 3.24 18.23 3.19
C GLY A 29 4.40 17.70 4.02
N ILE A 30 5.35 17.00 3.38
CA ILE A 30 6.58 16.53 4.02
C ILE A 30 7.36 17.71 4.61
N PHE A 31 7.57 18.76 3.82
CA PHE A 31 8.39 19.89 4.25
C PHE A 31 7.73 20.67 5.40
N VAL A 32 6.44 20.96 5.30
CA VAL A 32 5.71 21.76 6.31
C VAL A 32 5.46 20.96 7.59
N LEU A 33 5.05 19.70 7.49
CA LEU A 33 4.63 18.90 8.64
C LEU A 33 5.79 18.16 9.34
N LEU A 34 6.85 17.81 8.61
CA LEU A 34 7.99 17.09 9.18
C LEU A 34 9.15 18.02 9.56
N SER A 35 9.37 19.12 8.84
CA SER A 35 10.54 20.00 9.01
C SER A 35 10.17 21.44 9.37
N GLY A 36 8.90 21.81 9.39
CA GLY A 36 8.45 23.17 9.68
C GLY A 36 8.65 23.56 11.15
N PRO A 37 8.71 24.88 11.47
CA PRO A 37 8.88 25.39 12.82
C PRO A 37 7.76 25.01 13.78
N ASN A 38 6.59 24.62 13.26
CA ASN A 38 5.44 24.13 14.02
C ASN A 38 5.27 22.60 13.94
N ALA A 39 6.35 21.88 13.66
CA ALA A 39 6.33 20.42 13.50
C ALA A 39 6.26 19.70 14.86
N ASP A 40 5.15 19.85 15.57
CA ASP A 40 4.86 19.13 16.79
C ASP A 40 4.77 17.62 16.55
N ILE A 41 5.02 16.84 17.62
CA ILE A 41 4.88 15.38 17.63
C ILE A 41 3.52 14.95 17.07
N HIS A 42 2.44 15.64 17.45
CA HIS A 42 1.09 15.37 16.98
C HIS A 42 0.94 15.56 15.46
N SER A 43 1.54 16.60 14.90
CA SER A 43 1.49 16.87 13.47
C SER A 43 2.25 15.81 12.66
N LYS A 44 3.42 15.39 13.15
CA LYS A 44 4.22 14.31 12.54
C LYS A 44 3.48 12.97 12.60
N THR A 45 2.93 12.63 13.75
CA THR A 45 2.15 11.40 13.94
C THR A 45 0.92 11.38 13.03
N ARG A 46 0.18 12.48 12.95
CA ARG A 46 -0.97 12.63 12.05
C ARG A 46 -0.60 12.41 10.59
N PHE A 47 0.48 13.03 10.14
CA PHE A 47 0.94 12.87 8.76
C PHE A 47 1.19 11.40 8.42
N TRP A 48 1.94 10.69 9.26
CA TRP A 48 2.25 9.28 9.04
C TRP A 48 1.02 8.38 9.11
N ILE A 49 0.09 8.63 10.03
CA ILE A 49 -1.16 7.86 10.14
C ILE A 49 -2.03 8.06 8.89
N ILE A 50 -2.20 9.30 8.41
CA ILE A 50 -2.99 9.57 7.21
C ILE A 50 -2.36 8.91 5.99
N LEU A 51 -1.05 9.06 5.81
CA LEU A 51 -0.34 8.45 4.69
C LEU A 51 -0.42 6.92 4.69
N LEU A 52 -0.33 6.32 5.88
CA LEU A 52 -0.53 4.88 6.06
C LEU A 52 -1.96 4.46 5.71
N HIS A 53 -2.95 5.17 6.24
CA HIS A 53 -4.36 4.89 5.99
C HIS A 53 -4.67 4.92 4.48
N ASP A 54 -4.25 5.97 3.79
CA ASP A 54 -4.48 6.12 2.36
C ASP A 54 -3.77 5.01 1.55
N SER A 55 -2.52 4.67 1.92
CA SER A 55 -1.79 3.61 1.23
C SER A 55 -2.47 2.24 1.39
N VAL A 56 -2.94 1.91 2.59
CA VAL A 56 -3.68 0.67 2.87
C VAL A 56 -5.01 0.65 2.11
N PHE A 57 -5.71 1.78 2.04
CA PHE A 57 -6.96 1.91 1.29
C PHE A 57 -6.77 1.55 -0.19
N PHE A 58 -5.75 2.11 -0.85
CA PHE A 58 -5.46 1.80 -2.25
C PHE A 58 -5.02 0.34 -2.47
N VAL A 59 -4.24 -0.22 -1.55
CA VAL A 59 -3.87 -1.65 -1.59
C VAL A 59 -5.12 -2.52 -1.50
N LEU A 60 -6.06 -2.20 -0.59
CA LEU A 60 -7.29 -2.97 -0.41
C LEU A 60 -8.18 -2.91 -1.66
N ILE A 61 -8.36 -1.74 -2.28
CA ILE A 61 -9.16 -1.61 -3.52
C ILE A 61 -8.58 -2.48 -4.62
N THR A 62 -7.26 -2.45 -4.81
CA THR A 62 -6.60 -3.25 -5.85
C THR A 62 -6.66 -4.74 -5.53
N ALA A 63 -6.48 -5.13 -4.27
CA ALA A 63 -6.59 -6.52 -3.82
C ALA A 63 -8.02 -7.08 -3.98
N VAL A 64 -9.04 -6.29 -3.62
CA VAL A 64 -10.45 -6.68 -3.82
C VAL A 64 -10.76 -6.87 -5.30
N SER A 65 -10.22 -6.04 -6.18
CA SER A 65 -10.39 -6.20 -7.63
C SER A 65 -9.83 -7.53 -8.13
N VAL A 66 -8.66 -7.95 -7.64
CA VAL A 66 -8.07 -9.26 -7.95
C VAL A 66 -8.92 -10.39 -7.37
N PHE A 67 -9.40 -10.23 -6.13
CA PHE A 67 -10.25 -11.21 -5.46
C PHE A 67 -11.57 -11.44 -6.22
N ILE A 68 -12.23 -10.37 -6.68
CA ILE A 68 -13.47 -10.48 -7.47
C ILE A 68 -13.23 -11.26 -8.76
N GLN A 69 -12.11 -11.05 -9.44
CA GLN A 69 -11.76 -11.79 -10.65
C GLN A 69 -11.54 -13.29 -10.35
N ALA A 70 -10.79 -13.58 -9.29
CA ALA A 70 -10.54 -14.96 -8.87
C ALA A 70 -11.84 -15.67 -8.47
N ALA A 71 -12.70 -15.03 -7.68
CA ALA A 71 -13.98 -15.57 -7.26
C ALA A 71 -14.92 -15.85 -8.45
N ALA A 72 -14.98 -14.93 -9.41
CA ALA A 72 -15.81 -15.09 -10.60
C ALA A 72 -15.29 -16.17 -11.54
N SER A 73 -13.98 -16.35 -11.67
CA SER A 73 -13.40 -17.44 -12.46
C SER A 73 -13.66 -18.81 -11.82
N LEU A 74 -13.58 -18.91 -10.48
CA LEU A 74 -13.93 -20.13 -9.75
C LEU A 74 -15.43 -20.48 -9.88
N ALA A 75 -16.29 -19.46 -9.85
CA ALA A 75 -17.74 -19.64 -10.00
C ALA A 75 -18.17 -19.87 -11.46
N GLN A 76 -17.25 -19.91 -12.42
CA GLN A 76 -17.53 -19.99 -13.87
C GLN A 76 -18.55 -18.94 -14.33
N GLY A 77 -18.49 -17.74 -13.72
CA GLY A 77 -19.44 -16.68 -13.91
C GLY A 77 -19.29 -16.01 -15.28
N SER A 78 -20.09 -16.41 -16.26
CA SER A 78 -20.08 -15.82 -17.62
C SER A 78 -20.40 -14.30 -17.63
N TRP A 79 -21.09 -13.79 -16.62
CA TRP A 79 -21.48 -12.39 -16.48
C TRP A 79 -20.29 -11.43 -16.30
N ILE A 80 -19.17 -11.91 -15.76
CA ILE A 80 -17.97 -11.08 -15.55
C ILE A 80 -17.30 -10.68 -16.87
N VAL A 81 -17.53 -11.45 -17.94
CA VAL A 81 -16.90 -11.21 -19.26
C VAL A 81 -17.21 -9.80 -19.77
N ALA A 82 -18.40 -9.28 -19.46
CA ALA A 82 -18.83 -7.95 -19.90
C ALA A 82 -17.98 -6.80 -19.35
N TYR A 83 -17.47 -6.91 -18.13
CA TYR A 83 -16.70 -5.85 -17.46
C TYR A 83 -15.37 -6.32 -16.87
N LYS A 84 -14.90 -7.50 -17.25
CA LYS A 84 -13.62 -8.09 -16.79
C LYS A 84 -12.44 -7.11 -16.87
N ARG A 85 -12.40 -6.28 -17.91
CA ARG A 85 -11.31 -5.32 -18.15
C ARG A 85 -11.15 -4.27 -17.07
N VAL A 86 -12.23 -3.88 -16.38
CA VAL A 86 -12.17 -2.84 -15.34
C VAL A 86 -11.43 -3.36 -14.10
N PRO A 87 -11.84 -4.47 -13.46
CA PRO A 87 -11.09 -5.01 -12.33
C PRO A 87 -9.68 -5.50 -12.73
N GLU A 88 -9.44 -5.95 -13.96
CA GLU A 88 -8.09 -6.26 -14.44
C GLU A 88 -7.19 -5.02 -14.45
N ALA A 89 -7.68 -3.90 -14.95
CA ALA A 89 -6.93 -2.65 -14.99
C ALA A 89 -6.63 -2.10 -13.57
N ILE A 90 -7.58 -2.22 -12.64
CA ILE A 90 -7.39 -1.83 -11.25
C ILE A 90 -6.41 -2.78 -10.56
N GLY A 91 -6.62 -4.08 -10.68
CA GLY A 91 -5.80 -5.13 -10.06
C GLY A 91 -4.36 -5.15 -10.57
N ALA A 92 -4.10 -4.76 -11.81
CA ALA A 92 -2.75 -4.65 -12.38
C ALA A 92 -1.86 -3.69 -11.58
N ASN A 93 -2.44 -2.72 -10.87
CA ASN A 93 -1.72 -1.73 -10.07
C ASN A 93 -1.42 -2.19 -8.62
N VAL A 94 -1.84 -3.39 -8.22
CA VAL A 94 -1.62 -3.90 -6.85
C VAL A 94 -0.15 -3.86 -6.44
N TRP A 95 0.77 -4.14 -7.36
CA TRP A 95 2.22 -4.12 -7.11
C TRP A 95 2.73 -2.73 -6.75
N VAL A 96 2.27 -1.70 -7.47
CA VAL A 96 2.69 -0.32 -7.26
C VAL A 96 2.24 0.14 -5.88
N PHE A 97 0.97 -0.04 -5.55
CA PHE A 97 0.43 0.37 -4.24
C PHE A 97 1.01 -0.45 -3.09
N SER A 98 1.26 -1.74 -3.28
CA SER A 98 1.91 -2.58 -2.26
C SER A 98 3.34 -2.13 -1.96
N ILE A 99 4.11 -1.75 -2.97
CA ILE A 99 5.47 -1.23 -2.77
C ILE A 99 5.43 0.11 -2.04
N ILE A 100 4.54 1.02 -2.43
CA ILE A 100 4.37 2.33 -1.77
C ILE A 100 3.98 2.12 -0.30
N ALA A 101 2.99 1.27 -0.02
CA ALA A 101 2.56 0.95 1.33
C ALA A 101 3.70 0.33 2.16
N ALA A 102 4.48 -0.59 1.58
CA ALA A 102 5.63 -1.20 2.25
C ALA A 102 6.70 -0.17 2.60
N ILE A 103 7.01 0.77 1.71
CA ILE A 103 7.96 1.86 1.97
C ILE A 103 7.47 2.74 3.13
N ILE A 104 6.18 3.13 3.12
CA ILE A 104 5.59 3.95 4.19
C ILE A 104 5.66 3.22 5.53
N MET A 105 5.24 1.95 5.57
CA MET A 105 5.27 1.13 6.77
C MET A 105 6.70 0.96 7.30
N PHE A 106 7.65 0.69 6.42
CA PHE A 106 9.06 0.57 6.77
C PHE A 106 9.61 1.89 7.35
N SER A 107 9.26 3.01 6.73
CA SER A 107 9.64 4.34 7.21
C SER A 107 9.07 4.65 8.61
N ILE A 108 7.85 4.22 8.91
CA ILE A 108 7.24 4.39 10.23
C ILE A 108 7.93 3.51 11.28
N ILE A 109 8.22 2.25 10.96
CA ILE A 109 8.81 1.31 11.91
C ILE A 109 10.24 1.70 12.27
N PHE A 110 11.05 2.06 11.29
CA PHE A 110 12.48 2.30 11.47
C PHE A 110 12.88 3.78 11.55
N GLY A 111 12.09 4.67 10.94
CA GLY A 111 12.42 6.10 10.83
C GLY A 111 11.67 7.02 11.79
N PHE A 112 10.51 6.61 12.27
CA PHE A 112 9.66 7.47 13.09
C PHE A 112 9.72 7.11 14.57
N ASN A 113 10.81 7.52 15.22
CA ASN A 113 10.99 7.43 16.66
C ASN A 113 11.08 8.83 17.27
N VAL A 114 10.21 9.13 18.23
CA VAL A 114 10.22 10.37 18.98
C VAL A 114 10.51 10.06 20.44
N ASN A 115 11.60 10.60 20.96
CA ASN A 115 12.06 10.36 22.35
C ASN A 115 12.21 8.85 22.70
N GLY A 116 12.60 8.04 21.73
CA GLY A 116 12.72 6.60 21.93
C GLY A 116 11.42 5.81 21.84
N HIS A 117 10.30 6.48 21.47
CA HIS A 117 8.99 5.85 21.33
C HIS A 117 8.47 5.95 19.90
N ASN A 118 7.89 4.87 19.39
CA ASN A 118 7.12 4.92 18.16
C ASN A 118 5.65 5.17 18.49
N THR A 119 5.16 6.36 18.16
CA THR A 119 3.79 6.77 18.48
C THR A 119 2.74 6.12 17.59
N VAL A 120 3.11 5.61 16.43
CA VAL A 120 2.20 4.92 15.50
C VAL A 120 2.12 3.43 15.84
N TYR A 121 3.28 2.81 16.13
CA TYR A 121 3.38 1.40 16.48
C TYR A 121 4.03 1.21 17.85
N PRO A 122 3.25 1.30 18.96
CA PRO A 122 3.79 1.18 20.32
C PRO A 122 4.54 -0.13 20.59
N TRP A 123 4.22 -1.20 19.86
CA TRP A 123 4.86 -2.51 20.00
C TRP A 123 6.31 -2.54 19.50
N VAL A 124 6.76 -1.56 18.74
CA VAL A 124 8.18 -1.46 18.32
C VAL A 124 9.08 -1.18 19.51
N HIS A 125 8.60 -0.41 20.51
CA HIS A 125 9.29 -0.11 21.75
C HIS A 125 8.27 -0.18 22.92
N PRO A 126 8.06 -1.34 23.55
CA PRO A 126 6.95 -1.59 24.48
C PRO A 126 7.06 -0.88 25.83
N ASN A 127 8.18 -0.24 26.18
CA ASN A 127 8.38 0.66 27.34
C ASN A 127 7.78 0.19 28.69
N GLY A 128 7.88 -1.10 29.01
CA GLY A 128 7.36 -1.64 30.26
C GLY A 128 5.87 -2.00 30.23
N ASP A 129 5.19 -1.94 29.07
CA ASP A 129 3.85 -2.53 28.95
C ASP A 129 3.95 -4.05 28.90
N LYS A 130 3.60 -4.70 30.02
CA LYS A 130 3.67 -6.17 30.20
C LYS A 130 2.87 -6.94 29.13
N LEU A 131 1.79 -6.37 28.58
CA LEU A 131 0.99 -7.00 27.54
C LEU A 131 1.74 -7.02 26.21
N LEU A 132 2.43 -5.94 25.88
CA LEU A 132 3.23 -5.83 24.65
C LEU A 132 4.52 -6.65 24.78
N GLU A 133 5.16 -6.64 25.95
CA GLU A 133 6.35 -7.46 26.22
C GLU A 133 6.04 -8.96 26.11
N GLY A 134 4.89 -9.41 26.64
CA GLY A 134 4.44 -10.80 26.52
C GLY A 134 4.17 -11.25 25.09
N LYS A 135 3.93 -10.30 24.17
CA LYS A 135 3.71 -10.57 22.74
C LYS A 135 4.94 -10.28 21.87
N SER A 136 6.05 -9.91 22.44
CA SER A 136 7.28 -9.50 21.72
C SER A 136 7.82 -10.58 20.78
N ALA A 137 7.57 -11.86 21.08
CA ALA A 137 7.94 -12.97 20.21
C ALA A 137 7.25 -12.90 18.83
N PHE A 138 6.02 -12.37 18.78
CA PHE A 138 5.22 -12.23 17.57
C PHE A 138 5.20 -10.79 17.05
N LEU A 139 5.05 -9.81 17.97
CA LEU A 139 5.00 -8.38 17.66
C LEU A 139 6.42 -7.80 17.74
N ASN A 140 7.23 -8.06 16.73
CA ASN A 140 8.55 -7.44 16.58
C ASN A 140 8.80 -7.05 15.11
N PRO A 141 9.66 -6.05 14.84
CA PRO A 141 9.94 -5.59 13.48
C PRO A 141 10.44 -6.70 12.55
N GLY A 142 11.18 -7.67 13.06
CA GLY A 142 11.70 -8.79 12.28
C GLY A 142 10.60 -9.73 11.79
N MET A 143 9.69 -10.13 12.68
CA MET A 143 8.53 -10.96 12.30
C MET A 143 7.61 -10.23 11.34
N TYR A 144 7.44 -8.93 11.53
CA TYR A 144 6.62 -8.11 10.64
C TYR A 144 7.20 -8.07 9.22
N VAL A 145 8.48 -7.74 9.08
CA VAL A 145 9.18 -7.73 7.78
C VAL A 145 9.20 -9.14 7.18
N GLY A 146 9.44 -10.16 7.99
CA GLY A 146 9.41 -11.56 7.55
C GLY A 146 8.06 -11.99 7.01
N SER A 147 6.96 -11.59 7.67
CA SER A 147 5.61 -11.88 7.19
C SER A 147 5.28 -11.19 5.86
N LEU A 148 5.70 -9.93 5.68
CA LEU A 148 5.58 -9.22 4.40
C LEU A 148 6.35 -9.94 3.29
N TRP A 149 7.56 -10.40 3.57
CA TRP A 149 8.39 -11.15 2.62
C TRP A 149 7.76 -12.49 2.23
N LEU A 150 7.20 -13.21 3.19
CA LEU A 150 6.49 -14.47 2.95
C LEU A 150 5.24 -14.25 2.07
N HIS A 151 4.45 -13.21 2.35
CA HIS A 151 3.29 -12.86 1.53
C HIS A 151 3.69 -12.50 0.09
N TRP A 152 4.79 -11.76 -0.06
CA TRP A 152 5.31 -11.41 -1.39
C TRP A 152 5.78 -12.64 -2.18
N LEU A 153 6.55 -13.55 -1.53
CA LEU A 153 6.99 -14.80 -2.14
C LEU A 153 5.82 -15.69 -2.54
N TYR A 154 4.83 -15.81 -1.64
CA TYR A 154 3.63 -16.60 -1.89
C TYR A 154 2.80 -16.03 -3.04
N GLY A 155 2.61 -14.72 -3.08
CA GLY A 155 1.95 -14.03 -4.18
C GLY A 155 2.65 -14.25 -5.52
N ARG A 156 3.98 -14.20 -5.54
CA ARG A 156 4.78 -14.49 -6.74
C ARG A 156 4.68 -15.96 -7.19
N PHE A 157 4.68 -16.88 -6.24
CA PHE A 157 4.51 -18.31 -6.51
C PHE A 157 3.15 -18.60 -7.14
N LEU A 158 2.08 -18.03 -6.58
CA LEU A 158 0.73 -18.16 -7.13
C LEU A 158 0.61 -17.53 -8.52
N ALA A 159 1.15 -16.35 -8.73
CA ALA A 159 1.12 -15.67 -10.02
C ALA A 159 1.87 -16.46 -11.11
N LYS A 160 2.98 -17.11 -10.76
CA LYS A 160 3.73 -17.96 -11.69
C LYS A 160 2.98 -19.24 -12.03
N ASN A 161 2.29 -19.84 -11.06
CA ASN A 161 1.56 -21.09 -11.27
C ASN A 161 0.20 -20.85 -11.95
N SER A 162 -0.45 -19.71 -11.73
CA SER A 162 -1.69 -19.36 -12.44
C SER A 162 -1.48 -19.20 -13.95
N ALA A 163 -0.29 -18.78 -14.38
CA ALA A 163 0.08 -18.73 -15.80
C ALA A 163 0.20 -20.13 -16.45
N LEU A 164 0.23 -21.21 -15.66
CA LEU A 164 0.24 -22.59 -16.15
C LEU A 164 -1.18 -23.17 -16.36
N PHE A 165 -2.20 -22.47 -15.88
CA PHE A 165 -3.61 -22.90 -15.99
C PHE A 165 -4.43 -22.06 -17.00
N LEU A 166 -3.80 -21.14 -17.71
CA LEU A 166 -4.35 -20.37 -18.84
C LEU A 166 -3.70 -20.77 -20.17
#